data_4c87a4af8f239914181fa3ed5c98fe82
#
_entry.id   4c87a4af8f239914181fa3ed5c98fe82
#
_cell.length_a   1.000
_cell.length_b   1.000
_cell.length_c   1.000
_cell.angle_alpha   90.00
_cell.angle_beta   90.00
_cell.angle_gamma   90.00
#
_symmetry.space_group_name_H-M   'P 1'
#
loop_
_entity.id
_entity.type
_entity.pdbx_description
1 polymer ?
#
loop_
_entity_poly.entity_id
_entity_poly.type
_entity_poly.pdbx_seq_one_letter_code
_entity_poly.pdbx_strand_id
1 'polypeptide(L)'
;MVSQKVKVNNLIGLHLRPAGKLCNEAMKYKCLITFHYKEVTANAKSVLSVLGACVRGGAVIELVCEGEDEQTALEHLVDLLEHSLQE
;
A
#
# COMPACT_ATOMS: atom_id res chain seq x y z
N MET A 1 -0.97 -7.96 14.56
CA MET A 1 -1.52 -7.18 13.43
C MET A 1 -1.45 -5.70 13.75
N VAL A 2 -0.91 -4.93 12.83
CA VAL A 2 -0.85 -3.46 12.96
C VAL A 2 -1.49 -2.83 11.74
N SER A 3 -2.04 -1.64 11.89
CA SER A 3 -2.68 -0.94 10.78
C SER A 3 -2.55 0.57 10.96
N GLN A 4 -2.68 1.28 9.85
CA GLN A 4 -2.64 2.74 9.86
C GLN A 4 -3.36 3.29 8.63
N LYS A 5 -4.12 4.35 8.82
CA LYS A 5 -4.70 5.07 7.70
C LYS A 5 -3.62 5.94 7.07
N VAL A 6 -3.55 5.90 5.75
CA VAL A 6 -2.48 6.53 4.98
C VAL A 6 -3.10 7.26 3.80
N LYS A 7 -2.67 8.49 3.59
CA LYS A 7 -3.05 9.23 2.38
C LYS A 7 -2.08 8.90 1.26
N VAL A 8 -2.62 8.52 0.12
CA VAL A 8 -1.82 8.23 -1.07
C VAL A 8 -1.48 9.56 -1.72
N ASN A 9 -0.26 10.04 -1.47
CA ASN A 9 0.16 11.40 -1.77
C ASN A 9 0.84 11.52 -3.12
N ASN A 10 0.16 11.06 -4.17
CA ASN A 10 0.60 11.35 -5.53
C ASN A 10 -0.59 11.87 -6.33
N LEU A 11 -0.32 12.33 -7.54
CA LEU A 11 -1.34 13.02 -8.31
C LEU A 11 -2.44 12.10 -8.83
N ILE A 12 -2.07 10.93 -9.31
CA ILE A 12 -2.99 10.04 -10.03
C ILE A 12 -3.51 8.89 -9.16
N GLY A 13 -2.72 8.46 -8.16
CA GLY A 13 -3.08 7.34 -7.31
C GLY A 13 -2.29 6.09 -7.63
N LEU A 14 -2.84 4.93 -7.28
CA LEU A 14 -2.13 3.66 -7.42
C LEU A 14 -2.35 3.04 -8.80
N HIS A 15 -1.87 3.74 -9.84
CA HIS A 15 -1.82 3.19 -11.19
C HIS A 15 -0.56 2.33 -11.36
N LEU A 16 -0.23 1.93 -12.57
CA LEU A 16 0.75 0.86 -12.82
C LEU A 16 2.11 1.10 -12.16
N ARG A 17 2.71 2.29 -12.33
CA ARG A 17 4.04 2.53 -11.79
C ARG A 17 4.09 2.56 -10.26
N PRO A 18 3.25 3.36 -9.58
CA PRO A 18 3.21 3.30 -8.10
C PRO A 18 2.75 1.96 -7.56
N ALA A 19 1.84 1.27 -8.24
CA ALA A 19 1.41 -0.06 -7.81
C ALA A 19 2.58 -1.04 -7.85
N GLY A 20 3.38 -0.99 -8.92
CA GLY A 20 4.58 -1.82 -9.02
C GLY A 20 5.59 -1.49 -7.94
N LYS A 21 5.79 -0.22 -7.64
CA LYS A 21 6.70 0.21 -6.59
C LYS A 21 6.24 -0.28 -5.21
N LEU A 22 4.97 -0.12 -4.91
CA LEU A 22 4.41 -0.62 -3.65
C LEU A 22 4.58 -2.13 -3.55
N CYS A 23 4.25 -2.87 -4.60
CA CYS A 23 4.35 -4.32 -4.62
C CYS A 23 5.80 -4.77 -4.41
N ASN A 24 6.77 -4.15 -5.10
CA ASN A 24 8.17 -4.50 -4.95
C ASN A 24 8.66 -4.30 -3.52
N GLU A 25 8.27 -3.19 -2.89
CA GLU A 25 8.68 -2.93 -1.52
C GLU A 25 7.97 -3.85 -0.54
N ALA A 26 6.69 -4.15 -0.78
CA ALA A 26 5.94 -5.07 0.07
C ALA A 26 6.51 -6.49 0.04
N MET A 27 7.03 -6.91 -1.11
CA MET A 27 7.60 -8.24 -1.27
C MET A 27 8.86 -8.46 -0.44
N LYS A 28 9.48 -7.40 0.08
CA LYS A 28 10.66 -7.51 0.94
C LYS A 28 10.34 -8.04 2.33
N TYR A 29 9.06 -8.08 2.70
CA TYR A 29 8.62 -8.47 4.04
C TYR A 29 7.90 -9.81 4.00
N LYS A 30 7.99 -10.55 5.12
CA LYS A 30 7.34 -11.85 5.25
C LYS A 30 5.87 -11.71 5.66
N CYS A 31 5.52 -10.62 6.33
CA CYS A 31 4.18 -10.44 6.84
C CYS A 31 3.16 -10.31 5.71
N LEU A 32 1.92 -10.58 6.04
CA LEU A 32 0.79 -10.34 5.14
C LEU A 32 0.55 -8.84 5.08
N ILE A 33 0.44 -8.29 3.88
CA ILE A 33 0.26 -6.85 3.70
C ILE A 33 -0.94 -6.62 2.79
N THR A 34 -1.97 -5.97 3.36
CA THR A 34 -3.20 -5.66 2.63
C THR A 34 -3.57 -4.21 2.88
N PHE A 35 -4.48 -3.69 2.07
CA PHE A 35 -5.08 -2.40 2.39
C PHE A 35 -6.56 -2.42 2.07
N HIS A 36 -7.30 -1.60 2.82
CA HIS A 36 -8.73 -1.42 2.63
C HIS A 36 -8.98 -0.06 2.01
N TYR A 37 -9.77 -0.04 0.95
CA TYR A 37 -10.19 1.18 0.29
C TYR A 37 -11.64 1.02 -0.11
N LYS A 38 -12.52 1.84 0.45
CA LYS A 38 -13.97 1.70 0.27
C LYS A 38 -14.36 0.27 0.67
N GLU A 39 -14.96 -0.49 -0.21
CA GLU A 39 -15.39 -1.86 0.08
C GLU A 39 -14.40 -2.92 -0.41
N VAL A 40 -13.21 -2.48 -0.86
CA VAL A 40 -12.21 -3.37 -1.45
C VAL A 40 -11.09 -3.64 -0.45
N THR A 41 -10.70 -4.90 -0.36
CA THR A 41 -9.46 -5.29 0.34
C THR A 41 -8.49 -5.80 -0.71
N ALA A 42 -7.33 -5.16 -0.81
CA ALA A 42 -6.33 -5.49 -1.81
C ALA A 42 -5.09 -6.10 -1.16
N ASN A 43 -4.46 -7.02 -1.89
CA ASN A 43 -3.18 -7.60 -1.49
C ASN A 43 -2.05 -6.72 -2.04
N ALA A 44 -1.31 -6.07 -1.14
CA ALA A 44 -0.24 -5.16 -1.55
C ALA A 44 0.91 -5.84 -2.27
N LYS A 45 1.02 -7.17 -2.18
CA LYS A 45 2.05 -7.94 -2.87
C LYS A 45 1.62 -8.39 -4.27
N SER A 46 0.44 -7.99 -4.72
CA SER A 46 -0.07 -8.33 -6.04
C SER A 46 -0.38 -7.06 -6.81
N VAL A 47 0.34 -6.83 -7.91
CA VAL A 47 0.12 -5.64 -8.75
C VAL A 47 -1.32 -5.61 -9.26
N LEU A 48 -1.83 -6.75 -9.71
CA LEU A 48 -3.20 -6.82 -10.22
C LEU A 48 -4.23 -6.49 -9.14
N SER A 49 -4.01 -6.95 -7.91
CA SER A 49 -4.90 -6.65 -6.79
C SER A 49 -4.89 -5.15 -6.49
N VAL A 50 -3.70 -4.55 -6.45
CA VAL A 50 -3.55 -3.12 -6.19
C VAL A 50 -4.25 -2.30 -7.28
N LEU A 51 -4.00 -2.64 -8.55
CA LEU A 51 -4.64 -1.95 -9.66
C LEU A 51 -6.17 -2.09 -9.63
N GLY A 52 -6.65 -3.28 -9.26
CA GLY A 52 -8.07 -3.56 -9.17
C GLY A 52 -8.80 -2.73 -8.12
N ALA A 53 -8.08 -2.22 -7.12
CA ALA A 53 -8.68 -1.37 -6.08
C ALA A 53 -9.01 0.03 -6.58
N CYS A 54 -8.39 0.48 -7.66
CA CYS A 54 -8.67 1.79 -8.29
C CYS A 54 -8.50 2.96 -7.33
N VAL A 55 -7.44 2.94 -6.52
CA VAL A 55 -7.18 4.00 -5.53
C VAL A 55 -6.73 5.27 -6.25
N ARG A 56 -7.41 6.37 -5.99
CA ARG A 56 -7.12 7.66 -6.62
C ARG A 56 -6.11 8.46 -5.83
N GLY A 57 -5.46 9.41 -6.50
CA GLY A 57 -4.54 10.32 -5.83
C GLY A 57 -5.26 11.12 -4.75
N GLY A 58 -4.64 11.24 -3.59
CA GLY A 58 -5.23 11.91 -2.45
C GLY A 58 -6.17 11.07 -1.61
N ALA A 59 -6.49 9.85 -2.05
CA ALA A 59 -7.36 8.97 -1.29
C ALA A 59 -6.68 8.47 -0.02
N VAL A 60 -7.49 8.16 0.99
CA VAL A 60 -7.01 7.54 2.23
C VAL A 60 -7.34 6.06 2.19
N ILE A 61 -6.32 5.24 2.43
CA ILE A 61 -6.48 3.79 2.55
C ILE A 61 -6.07 3.37 3.95
N GLU A 62 -6.52 2.19 4.38
CA GLU A 62 -6.06 1.61 5.63
C GLU A 62 -5.09 0.49 5.32
N LEU A 63 -3.82 0.69 5.64
CA LEU A 63 -2.77 -0.31 5.42
C LEU A 63 -2.71 -1.23 6.63
N VAL A 64 -2.70 -2.54 6.38
CA VAL A 64 -2.71 -3.56 7.43
C VAL A 64 -1.53 -4.51 7.20
N CYS A 65 -0.73 -4.72 8.23
CA CYS A 65 0.38 -5.68 8.18
C CYS A 65 0.22 -6.68 9.31
N GLU A 66 0.38 -7.96 8.99
CA GLU A 66 0.21 -9.02 9.98
C GLU A 66 1.30 -10.08 9.81
N GLY A 67 2.15 -10.21 10.82
CA GLY A 67 3.23 -11.18 10.81
C GLY A 67 4.43 -10.70 11.57
N GLU A 68 5.51 -11.46 11.42
CA GLU A 68 6.73 -11.29 12.19
C GLU A 68 7.38 -9.91 12.08
N ASP A 69 7.42 -9.36 10.86
CA ASP A 69 8.04 -8.06 10.59
C ASP A 69 7.00 -6.96 10.33
N GLU A 70 5.83 -7.10 10.94
CA GLU A 70 4.69 -6.23 10.63
C GLU A 70 4.96 -4.75 10.95
N GLN A 71 5.63 -4.45 12.06
CA GLN A 71 5.85 -3.05 12.44
C GLN A 71 6.81 -2.36 11.49
N THR A 72 7.91 -3.03 11.15
CA THR A 72 8.90 -2.48 10.20
C THR A 72 8.26 -2.28 8.82
N ALA A 73 7.46 -3.26 8.39
CA ALA A 73 6.78 -3.16 7.10
C ALA A 73 5.80 -1.99 7.09
N LEU A 74 5.01 -1.83 8.14
CA LEU A 74 4.03 -0.75 8.22
C LEU A 74 4.71 0.62 8.12
N GLU A 75 5.75 0.85 8.92
CA GLU A 75 6.44 2.14 8.92
C GLU A 75 7.04 2.48 7.56
N HIS A 76 7.68 1.50 6.94
CA HIS A 76 8.29 1.69 5.62
C HIS A 76 7.24 2.00 4.56
N LEU A 77 6.16 1.23 4.54
CA LEU A 77 5.15 1.40 3.48
C LEU A 77 4.28 2.63 3.69
N VAL A 78 4.05 3.03 4.94
CA VAL A 78 3.39 4.31 5.21
C VAL A 78 4.22 5.46 4.65
N ASP A 79 5.53 5.45 4.93
CA ASP A 79 6.42 6.48 4.41
C ASP A 79 6.46 6.48 2.88
N LEU A 80 6.52 5.30 2.28
CA LEU A 80 6.48 5.16 0.82
C LEU A 80 5.23 5.80 0.23
N LEU A 81 4.06 5.47 0.77
CA LEU A 81 2.79 5.95 0.25
C LEU A 81 2.61 7.45 0.44
N GLU A 82 3.13 8.00 1.54
CA GLU A 82 2.99 9.42 1.82
C GLU A 82 4.03 10.28 1.14
N HIS A 83 5.23 9.76 0.89
CA HIS A 83 6.36 10.61 0.50
C HIS A 83 7.12 10.16 -0.74
N SER A 84 6.99 8.92 -1.17
CA SER A 84 7.89 8.36 -2.19
C SER A 84 7.22 7.78 -3.42
N LEU A 85 5.93 8.04 -3.62
CA LEU A 85 5.22 7.57 -4.81
C LEU A 85 5.17 8.61 -5.93
N GLN A 86 6.00 9.62 -5.86
CA GLN A 86 6.02 10.66 -6.87
C GLN A 86 6.61 10.15 -8.17
N GLU A 87 6.04 10.55 -9.26
CA GLU A 87 6.41 10.10 -10.60
C GLU A 87 7.17 11.13 -11.38
#